data_62d633c56b5f455fbf51f7efb7f01bed
#
_entry.id   62d633c56b5f455fbf51f7efb7f01bed
#
_cell.length_a   1.000
_cell.length_b   1.000
_cell.length_c   1.000
_cell.angle_alpha   90.00
_cell.angle_beta   90.00
_cell.angle_gamma   90.00
#
_symmetry.space_group_name_H-M   'P 1'
#
loop_
_entity.id
_entity.type
_entity.pdbx_description
1 polymer ?
#
loop_
_entity_poly.entity_id
_entity_poly.type
_entity_poly.pdbx_seq_one_letter_code
_entity_poly.pdbx_strand_id
1 'polypeptide(L)'
;MTLDRGLEQWAEQLPLRNRSPIQMTARQVQSGQTLADAGLKNGVLLPWEARLLAVASVHGRVDRVLDDLATYHEGATDWWKRLRMRLLFPGGILILGFLALPLPMLISGQLSVQAYLLQNLLLAAALVSLWRLLKAPRKPHRFPDLILRSRTLGKPVWQYQRYRFIQQLACLYNAGVPVLDTLPIAVSSCDSALLRSRWSKISTAIREGSGVSEALHQHAALDDTGYALVHSGEASGRLGEMLDHETRRLGQGVALWQEGLVDWLPRLAYLLVLLLLLSR
;
A
#
# COMPACT_ATOMS: atom_id res chain seq x y z
N MET A 1 16.02 -25.82 -0.18
CA MET A 1 16.03 -25.18 -1.50
C MET A 1 16.83 -23.89 -1.36
N THR A 2 17.85 -23.66 -2.18
CA THR A 2 18.66 -22.43 -2.09
C THR A 2 17.86 -21.24 -2.65
N LEU A 3 18.09 -20.07 -2.12
CA LEU A 3 17.32 -18.84 -2.40
C LEU A 3 17.41 -18.43 -3.88
N ASP A 4 18.54 -18.64 -4.50
CA ASP A 4 18.81 -18.43 -5.93
C ASP A 4 17.94 -19.29 -6.84
N ARG A 5 17.85 -20.62 -6.55
CA ARG A 5 16.97 -21.53 -7.28
C ARG A 5 15.49 -21.18 -7.12
N GLY A 6 15.10 -20.72 -5.92
CA GLY A 6 13.73 -20.23 -5.69
C GLY A 6 13.38 -19.02 -6.56
N LEU A 7 14.31 -18.06 -6.68
CA LEU A 7 14.14 -16.89 -7.54
C LEU A 7 14.10 -17.25 -9.04
N GLU A 8 14.90 -18.22 -9.49
CA GLU A 8 14.87 -18.70 -10.88
C GLU A 8 13.54 -19.38 -11.22
N GLN A 9 13.05 -20.29 -10.37
CA GLN A 9 11.75 -20.94 -10.56
C GLN A 9 10.60 -19.92 -10.55
N TRP A 10 10.66 -18.94 -9.70
CA TRP A 10 9.67 -17.86 -9.68
C TRP A 10 9.74 -17.03 -10.96
N ALA A 11 10.92 -16.72 -11.47
CA ALA A 11 11.09 -15.98 -12.72
C ALA A 11 10.45 -16.74 -13.92
N GLU A 12 10.54 -18.07 -13.96
CA GLU A 12 9.96 -18.87 -15.03
C GLU A 12 8.43 -18.80 -15.08
N GLN A 13 7.78 -18.63 -13.94
CA GLN A 13 6.30 -18.52 -13.82
C GLN A 13 5.76 -17.15 -14.24
N LEU A 14 6.63 -16.15 -14.41
CA LEU A 14 6.22 -14.78 -14.70
C LEU A 14 6.17 -14.50 -16.22
N PRO A 15 5.33 -13.50 -16.63
CA PRO A 15 5.35 -12.99 -18.00
C PRO A 15 6.74 -12.48 -18.39
N LEU A 16 7.13 -12.65 -19.66
CA LEU A 16 8.46 -12.30 -20.20
C LEU A 16 8.95 -10.91 -19.79
N ARG A 17 8.04 -9.94 -19.70
CA ARG A 17 8.35 -8.55 -19.33
C ARG A 17 8.91 -8.42 -17.90
N ASN A 18 8.55 -9.29 -16.98
CA ASN A 18 8.91 -9.21 -15.56
C ASN A 18 10.02 -10.20 -15.18
N ARG A 19 10.45 -11.06 -16.10
CA ARG A 19 11.47 -12.09 -15.83
C ARG A 19 12.86 -11.50 -15.66
N SER A 20 13.23 -10.52 -16.50
CA SER A 20 14.59 -9.98 -16.55
C SER A 20 15.08 -9.43 -15.20
N PRO A 21 14.34 -8.58 -14.46
CA PRO A 21 14.80 -8.07 -13.17
C PRO A 21 15.04 -9.18 -12.13
N ILE A 22 14.17 -10.20 -12.12
CA ILE A 22 14.27 -11.30 -11.14
C ILE A 22 15.41 -12.24 -11.49
N GLN A 23 15.62 -12.55 -12.77
CA GLN A 23 16.76 -13.35 -13.21
C GLN A 23 18.10 -12.64 -12.93
N MET A 24 18.16 -11.32 -13.13
CA MET A 24 19.34 -10.54 -12.76
C MET A 24 19.60 -10.58 -11.25
N THR A 25 18.54 -10.48 -10.46
CA THR A 25 18.65 -10.60 -8.99
C THR A 25 19.15 -11.98 -8.59
N ALA A 26 18.61 -13.06 -9.17
CA ALA A 26 19.06 -14.43 -8.90
C ALA A 26 20.56 -14.62 -9.21
N ARG A 27 21.02 -14.16 -10.38
CA ARG A 27 22.44 -14.22 -10.75
C ARG A 27 23.35 -13.42 -9.81
N GLN A 28 22.90 -12.25 -9.35
CA GLN A 28 23.68 -11.44 -8.41
C GLN A 28 23.74 -12.10 -7.03
N VAL A 29 22.67 -12.74 -6.59
CA VAL A 29 22.66 -13.53 -5.35
C VAL A 29 23.58 -14.75 -5.48
N GLN A 30 23.61 -15.44 -6.62
CA GLN A 30 24.56 -16.52 -6.90
C GLN A 30 26.02 -16.05 -6.87
N SER A 31 26.28 -14.79 -7.29
CA SER A 31 27.62 -14.19 -7.19
C SER A 31 27.99 -13.71 -5.79
N GLY A 32 27.15 -13.94 -4.78
CA GLY A 32 27.42 -13.61 -3.38
C GLY A 32 26.91 -12.24 -2.93
N GLN A 33 26.16 -11.52 -3.77
CA GLN A 33 25.48 -10.28 -3.34
C GLN A 33 24.28 -10.61 -2.43
N THR A 34 23.97 -9.71 -1.50
CA THR A 34 22.80 -9.89 -0.65
C THR A 34 21.50 -9.76 -1.46
N LEU A 35 20.44 -10.48 -1.07
CA LEU A 35 19.12 -10.36 -1.69
C LEU A 35 18.60 -8.91 -1.63
N ALA A 36 18.90 -8.22 -0.53
CA ALA A 36 18.50 -6.83 -0.33
C ALA A 36 19.12 -5.88 -1.37
N ASP A 37 20.44 -5.98 -1.59
CA ASP A 37 21.16 -5.12 -2.52
C ASP A 37 20.81 -5.46 -3.98
N ALA A 38 20.82 -6.75 -4.31
CA ALA A 38 20.48 -7.21 -5.65
C ALA A 38 19.02 -6.88 -6.02
N GLY A 39 18.08 -7.07 -5.10
CA GLY A 39 16.67 -6.78 -5.30
C GLY A 39 16.38 -5.29 -5.44
N LEU A 40 17.04 -4.44 -4.64
CA LEU A 40 16.93 -2.99 -4.75
C LEU A 40 17.49 -2.47 -6.08
N LYS A 41 18.69 -2.94 -6.46
CA LYS A 41 19.38 -2.53 -7.69
C LYS A 41 18.57 -2.86 -8.95
N ASN A 42 17.93 -4.01 -8.98
CA ASN A 42 17.14 -4.47 -10.12
C ASN A 42 15.67 -4.03 -10.05
N GLY A 43 15.27 -3.26 -9.02
CA GLY A 43 13.91 -2.78 -8.87
C GLY A 43 12.88 -3.87 -8.51
N VAL A 44 13.34 -5.01 -8.02
CA VAL A 44 12.49 -6.10 -7.51
C VAL A 44 11.95 -5.78 -6.13
N LEU A 45 12.77 -5.10 -5.30
CA LEU A 45 12.42 -4.69 -3.95
C LEU A 45 12.29 -3.16 -3.85
N LEU A 46 11.34 -2.72 -3.04
CA LEU A 46 11.23 -1.32 -2.66
C LEU A 46 12.35 -0.95 -1.65
N PRO A 47 12.74 0.33 -1.54
CA PRO A 47 13.84 0.74 -0.65
C PRO A 47 13.63 0.34 0.83
N TRP A 48 12.39 0.32 1.30
CA TRP A 48 12.06 -0.09 2.67
C TRP A 48 12.11 -1.62 2.84
N GLU A 49 11.71 -2.40 1.83
CA GLU A 49 11.81 -3.87 1.83
C GLU A 49 13.25 -4.33 1.83
N ALA A 50 14.07 -3.70 0.99
CA ALA A 50 15.50 -3.99 0.95
C ALA A 50 16.18 -3.72 2.31
N ARG A 51 15.84 -2.62 2.98
CA ARG A 51 16.37 -2.33 4.33
C ARG A 51 15.92 -3.36 5.35
N LEU A 52 14.65 -3.75 5.30
CA LEU A 52 14.07 -4.77 6.17
C LEU A 52 14.81 -6.10 6.00
N LEU A 53 15.02 -6.53 4.75
CA LEU A 53 15.75 -7.76 4.43
C LEU A 53 17.24 -7.69 4.78
N ALA A 54 17.88 -6.54 4.60
CA ALA A 54 19.27 -6.33 4.98
C ALA A 54 19.48 -6.55 6.48
N VAL A 55 18.61 -5.99 7.32
CA VAL A 55 18.68 -6.17 8.76
C VAL A 55 18.31 -7.60 9.16
N ALA A 56 17.28 -8.18 8.56
CA ALA A 56 16.90 -9.57 8.81
C ALA A 56 18.00 -10.58 8.44
N SER A 57 18.81 -10.27 7.41
CA SER A 57 19.92 -11.13 7.00
C SER A 57 21.02 -11.22 8.03
N VAL A 58 21.29 -10.12 8.74
CA VAL A 58 22.27 -10.09 9.85
C VAL A 58 21.83 -10.98 11.02
N HIS A 59 20.51 -11.07 11.25
CA HIS A 59 19.93 -11.85 12.35
C HIS A 59 19.49 -13.27 11.95
N GLY A 60 19.72 -13.68 10.68
CA GLY A 60 19.37 -15.01 10.19
C GLY A 60 17.86 -15.31 10.09
N ARG A 61 17.02 -14.27 9.98
CA ARG A 61 15.54 -14.36 9.98
C ARG A 61 14.91 -13.88 8.68
N VAL A 62 15.61 -14.06 7.56
CA VAL A 62 15.17 -13.63 6.23
C VAL A 62 13.86 -14.33 5.81
N ASP A 63 13.72 -15.61 6.15
CA ASP A 63 12.55 -16.44 5.90
C ASP A 63 11.26 -15.81 6.46
N ARG A 64 11.28 -15.43 7.74
CA ARG A 64 10.13 -14.81 8.40
C ARG A 64 9.76 -13.46 7.78
N VAL A 65 10.76 -12.63 7.48
CA VAL A 65 10.54 -11.32 6.86
C VAL A 65 9.98 -11.47 5.44
N LEU A 66 10.41 -12.48 4.68
CA LEU A 66 9.85 -12.76 3.36
C LEU A 66 8.40 -13.22 3.44
N ASP A 67 8.04 -14.03 4.43
CA ASP A 67 6.66 -14.49 4.65
C ASP A 67 5.72 -13.32 5.03
N ASP A 68 6.18 -12.44 5.92
CA ASP A 68 5.46 -11.22 6.29
C ASP A 68 5.28 -10.26 5.10
N LEU A 69 6.32 -10.11 4.24
CA LEU A 69 6.24 -9.32 3.01
C LEU A 69 5.28 -9.96 1.99
N ALA A 70 5.29 -11.28 1.85
CA ALA A 70 4.36 -12.00 0.98
C ALA A 70 2.91 -11.74 1.41
N THR A 71 2.60 -11.92 2.69
CA THR A 71 1.27 -11.66 3.26
C THR A 71 0.83 -10.21 3.02
N TYR A 72 1.74 -9.24 3.18
CA TYR A 72 1.45 -7.83 2.92
C TYR A 72 1.07 -7.58 1.45
N HIS A 73 1.83 -8.13 0.51
CA HIS A 73 1.59 -7.94 -0.92
C HIS A 73 0.35 -8.69 -1.42
N GLU A 74 0.06 -9.86 -0.89
CA GLU A 74 -1.15 -10.63 -1.19
C GLU A 74 -2.40 -9.83 -0.81
N GLY A 75 -2.47 -9.30 0.40
CA GLY A 75 -3.59 -8.48 0.85
C GLY A 75 -3.82 -7.24 -0.02
N ALA A 76 -2.75 -6.55 -0.41
CA ALA A 76 -2.83 -5.39 -1.30
C ALA A 76 -3.32 -5.75 -2.71
N THR A 77 -2.85 -6.90 -3.24
CA THR A 77 -3.22 -7.37 -4.58
C THR A 77 -4.68 -7.79 -4.66
N ASP A 78 -5.19 -8.48 -3.66
CA ASP A 78 -6.57 -8.98 -3.61
C ASP A 78 -7.58 -7.84 -3.46
N TRP A 79 -7.26 -6.81 -2.71
CA TRP A 79 -8.10 -5.62 -2.65
C TRP A 79 -8.22 -4.94 -4.03
N TRP A 80 -7.09 -4.76 -4.75
CA TRP A 80 -7.09 -4.18 -6.08
C TRP A 80 -7.87 -5.01 -7.10
N LYS A 81 -7.78 -6.33 -7.05
CA LYS A 81 -8.58 -7.23 -7.90
C LYS A 81 -10.07 -7.05 -7.64
N ARG A 82 -10.50 -7.08 -6.37
CA ARG A 82 -11.90 -6.87 -5.97
C ARG A 82 -12.43 -5.52 -6.41
N LEU A 83 -11.70 -4.45 -6.17
CA LEU A 83 -12.07 -3.10 -6.58
C LEU A 83 -12.25 -3.01 -8.12
N ARG A 84 -11.28 -3.55 -8.86
CA ARG A 84 -11.30 -3.54 -10.34
C ARG A 84 -12.51 -4.31 -10.88
N MET A 85 -12.81 -5.49 -10.34
CA MET A 85 -13.95 -6.30 -10.78
C MET A 85 -15.27 -5.59 -10.50
N ARG A 86 -15.45 -4.97 -9.35
CA ARG A 86 -16.69 -4.23 -9.02
C ARG A 86 -16.86 -2.92 -9.80
N LEU A 87 -15.79 -2.28 -10.24
CA LEU A 87 -15.84 -1.05 -11.07
C LEU A 87 -16.01 -1.34 -12.57
N LEU A 88 -15.80 -2.58 -13.03
CA LEU A 88 -15.96 -2.94 -14.44
C LEU A 88 -17.38 -2.70 -14.94
N PHE A 89 -18.39 -3.12 -14.18
CA PHE A 89 -19.80 -3.00 -14.57
C PHE A 89 -20.29 -1.54 -14.62
N PRO A 90 -20.15 -0.70 -13.56
CA PRO A 90 -20.53 0.71 -13.64
C PRO A 90 -19.67 1.49 -14.65
N GLY A 91 -18.40 1.14 -14.81
CA GLY A 91 -17.54 1.73 -15.82
C GLY A 91 -18.01 1.43 -17.25
N GLY A 92 -18.46 0.20 -17.50
CA GLY A 92 -19.06 -0.19 -18.78
C GLY A 92 -20.35 0.60 -19.09
N ILE A 93 -21.22 0.74 -18.11
CA ILE A 93 -22.47 1.54 -18.25
C ILE A 93 -22.14 3.01 -18.54
N LEU A 94 -21.16 3.61 -17.86
CA LEU A 94 -20.72 4.98 -18.12
C LEU A 94 -20.21 5.16 -19.54
N ILE A 95 -19.39 4.24 -20.03
CA ILE A 95 -18.85 4.28 -21.40
C ILE A 95 -19.98 4.14 -22.41
N LEU A 96 -20.87 3.15 -22.24
CA LEU A 96 -22.03 2.93 -23.10
C LEU A 96 -22.98 4.15 -23.09
N GLY A 97 -23.30 4.68 -21.93
CA GLY A 97 -24.13 5.87 -21.79
C GLY A 97 -23.54 7.07 -22.51
N PHE A 98 -22.24 7.32 -22.32
CA PHE A 98 -21.57 8.44 -22.96
C PHE A 98 -21.53 8.30 -24.50
N LEU A 99 -21.42 7.06 -25.00
CA LEU A 99 -21.44 6.77 -26.42
C LEU A 99 -22.85 6.86 -27.03
N ALA A 100 -23.86 6.36 -26.31
CA ALA A 100 -25.22 6.24 -26.80
C ALA A 100 -26.05 7.53 -26.65
N LEU A 101 -25.84 8.32 -25.58
CA LEU A 101 -26.62 9.54 -25.29
C LEU A 101 -26.58 10.61 -26.39
N PRO A 102 -25.48 10.86 -27.09
CA PRO A 102 -25.46 11.85 -28.16
C PRO A 102 -26.01 11.35 -29.52
N LEU A 103 -26.28 10.03 -29.67
CA LEU A 103 -26.75 9.44 -30.91
C LEU A 103 -28.08 10.07 -31.41
N PRO A 104 -29.12 10.27 -30.59
CA PRO A 104 -30.36 10.94 -31.04
C PRO A 104 -30.12 12.39 -31.57
N MET A 105 -29.20 13.12 -30.91
CA MET A 105 -28.84 14.49 -31.36
C MET A 105 -28.06 14.48 -32.67
N LEU A 106 -27.27 13.45 -32.93
CA LEU A 106 -26.57 13.23 -34.19
C LEU A 106 -27.56 12.92 -35.32
N ILE A 107 -28.55 12.05 -35.04
CA ILE A 107 -29.58 11.63 -36.02
C ILE A 107 -30.54 12.80 -36.33
N SER A 108 -30.88 13.63 -35.33
CA SER A 108 -31.73 14.81 -35.52
C SER A 108 -31.00 16.01 -36.17
N GLY A 109 -29.71 15.89 -36.46
CA GLY A 109 -28.91 16.93 -37.09
C GLY A 109 -28.52 18.10 -36.16
N GLN A 110 -28.83 17.99 -34.85
CA GLN A 110 -28.47 19.00 -33.85
C GLN A 110 -26.99 18.98 -33.48
N LEU A 111 -26.32 17.82 -33.71
CA LEU A 111 -24.90 17.63 -33.44
C LEU A 111 -24.18 17.30 -34.74
N SER A 112 -23.08 18.00 -35.03
CA SER A 112 -22.25 17.64 -36.18
C SER A 112 -21.44 16.34 -35.92
N VAL A 113 -21.22 15.54 -36.96
CA VAL A 113 -20.40 14.33 -36.88
C VAL A 113 -19.02 14.63 -36.32
N GLN A 114 -18.45 15.79 -36.65
CA GLN A 114 -17.14 16.23 -36.14
C GLN A 114 -17.15 16.45 -34.63
N ALA A 115 -18.19 17.09 -34.08
CA ALA A 115 -18.36 17.31 -32.65
C ALA A 115 -18.52 15.99 -31.88
N TYR A 116 -19.31 15.06 -32.44
CA TYR A 116 -19.47 13.72 -31.87
C TYR A 116 -18.13 12.94 -31.80
N LEU A 117 -17.37 12.96 -32.90
CA LEU A 117 -16.05 12.31 -32.95
C LEU A 117 -15.05 12.94 -31.97
N LEU A 118 -15.01 14.27 -31.88
CA LEU A 118 -14.16 15.01 -30.96
C LEU A 118 -14.49 14.66 -29.48
N GLN A 119 -15.78 14.63 -29.14
CA GLN A 119 -16.25 14.27 -27.81
C GLN A 119 -15.79 12.83 -27.41
N ASN A 120 -15.95 11.85 -28.31
CA ASN A 120 -15.52 10.48 -28.06
C ASN A 120 -13.98 10.34 -27.99
N LEU A 121 -13.24 11.12 -28.79
CA LEU A 121 -11.78 11.16 -28.74
C LEU A 121 -11.30 11.72 -27.39
N LEU A 122 -11.91 12.79 -26.89
CA LEU A 122 -11.61 13.36 -25.58
C LEU A 122 -11.90 12.36 -24.44
N LEU A 123 -13.02 11.63 -24.52
CA LEU A 123 -13.33 10.57 -23.57
C LEU A 123 -12.27 9.46 -23.60
N ALA A 124 -11.92 8.99 -24.79
CA ALA A 124 -10.87 7.97 -24.93
C ALA A 124 -9.52 8.46 -24.39
N ALA A 125 -9.15 9.70 -24.66
CA ALA A 125 -7.94 10.32 -24.13
C ALA A 125 -7.98 10.41 -22.59
N ALA A 126 -9.11 10.80 -22.01
CA ALA A 126 -9.31 10.85 -20.56
C ALA A 126 -9.21 9.45 -19.91
N LEU A 127 -9.84 8.44 -20.52
CA LEU A 127 -9.76 7.04 -20.05
C LEU A 127 -8.33 6.49 -20.14
N VAL A 128 -7.63 6.75 -21.24
CA VAL A 128 -6.21 6.33 -21.40
C VAL A 128 -5.32 7.06 -20.40
N SER A 129 -5.55 8.35 -20.17
CA SER A 129 -4.80 9.12 -19.17
C SER A 129 -5.05 8.60 -17.75
N LEU A 130 -6.31 8.33 -17.40
CA LEU A 130 -6.68 7.74 -16.13
C LEU A 130 -6.05 6.34 -15.95
N TRP A 131 -6.10 5.52 -17.01
CA TRP A 131 -5.49 4.19 -16.99
C TRP A 131 -3.96 4.24 -16.85
N ARG A 132 -3.29 5.19 -17.51
CA ARG A 132 -1.85 5.43 -17.35
C ARG A 132 -1.52 5.91 -15.92
N LEU A 133 -2.31 6.80 -15.35
CA LEU A 133 -2.17 7.25 -13.97
C LEU A 133 -2.35 6.10 -12.97
N LEU A 134 -3.32 5.21 -13.21
CA LEU A 134 -3.55 4.02 -12.37
C LEU A 134 -2.45 2.95 -12.53
N LYS A 135 -1.84 2.85 -13.71
CA LYS A 135 -0.73 1.91 -14.00
C LYS A 135 0.66 2.51 -13.75
N ALA A 136 0.77 3.82 -13.58
CA ALA A 136 2.06 4.42 -13.26
C ALA A 136 2.65 3.69 -12.05
N PRO A 137 3.93 3.25 -12.12
CA PRO A 137 4.57 2.64 -10.97
C PRO A 137 4.46 3.63 -9.83
N ARG A 138 3.67 3.27 -8.83
CA ARG A 138 3.49 4.11 -7.66
C ARG A 138 4.84 4.20 -6.97
N LYS A 139 5.59 5.26 -7.29
CA LYS A 139 6.61 5.74 -6.36
C LYS A 139 5.92 5.83 -5.01
N PRO A 140 6.56 5.44 -3.90
CA PRO A 140 5.96 5.55 -2.58
C PRO A 140 5.42 6.98 -2.48
N HIS A 141 4.09 7.10 -2.58
CA HIS A 141 3.45 8.40 -2.68
C HIS A 141 3.59 9.03 -1.31
N ARG A 142 4.32 10.12 -1.26
CA ARG A 142 4.16 11.10 -0.20
C ARG A 142 2.70 11.53 -0.27
N PHE A 143 1.84 10.95 0.56
CA PHE A 143 0.50 11.48 0.75
C PHE A 143 0.69 12.94 1.13
N PRO A 144 0.10 13.89 0.39
CA PRO A 144 0.25 15.28 0.76
C PRO A 144 -0.28 15.41 2.19
N ASP A 145 0.49 16.04 3.06
CA ASP A 145 0.12 16.28 4.46
C ASP A 145 -1.24 17.00 4.59
N LEU A 146 -1.68 17.61 3.49
CA LEU A 146 -3.00 18.21 3.34
C LEU A 146 -4.15 17.16 3.47
N ILE A 147 -3.98 15.93 2.96
CA ILE A 147 -5.00 14.87 3.07
C ILE A 147 -5.13 14.43 4.53
N LEU A 148 -4.03 14.38 5.27
CA LEU A 148 -4.05 14.06 6.70
C LEU A 148 -4.77 15.12 7.54
N ARG A 149 -4.82 16.37 7.07
CA ARG A 149 -5.59 17.46 7.71
C ARG A 149 -7.10 17.38 7.42
N SER A 150 -7.50 16.64 6.39
CA SER A 150 -8.92 16.46 6.05
C SER A 150 -9.63 15.63 7.12
N ARG A 151 -10.78 16.12 7.59
CA ARG A 151 -11.58 15.46 8.64
C ARG A 151 -12.17 14.11 8.20
N THR A 152 -12.43 13.94 6.91
CA THR A 152 -13.04 12.75 6.32
C THR A 152 -12.02 11.74 5.81
N LEU A 153 -11.01 12.19 5.06
CA LEU A 153 -9.99 11.34 4.45
C LEU A 153 -8.74 11.16 5.32
N GLY A 154 -8.54 12.04 6.30
CA GLY A 154 -7.38 11.99 7.17
C GLY A 154 -7.35 10.76 8.08
N LYS A 155 -8.50 10.39 8.67
CA LYS A 155 -8.59 9.24 9.60
C LYS A 155 -8.16 7.91 8.96
N PRO A 156 -8.71 7.49 7.80
CA PRO A 156 -8.30 6.23 7.16
C PRO A 156 -6.83 6.24 6.70
N VAL A 157 -6.35 7.37 6.19
CA VAL A 157 -4.93 7.49 5.81
C VAL A 157 -4.03 7.37 7.03
N TRP A 158 -4.39 8.01 8.14
CA TRP A 158 -3.69 7.89 9.42
C TRP A 158 -3.66 6.43 9.92
N GLN A 159 -4.80 5.73 9.92
CA GLN A 159 -4.89 4.32 10.31
C GLN A 159 -4.01 3.42 9.45
N TYR A 160 -3.99 3.65 8.14
CA TYR A 160 -3.14 2.91 7.22
C TYR A 160 -1.64 3.12 7.49
N GLN A 161 -1.23 4.36 7.77
CA GLN A 161 0.17 4.67 8.12
C GLN A 161 0.57 4.03 9.46
N ARG A 162 -0.33 4.05 10.47
CA ARG A 162 -0.11 3.37 11.75
C ARG A 162 0.03 1.86 11.57
N TYR A 163 -0.88 1.26 10.81
CA TYR A 163 -0.81 -0.16 10.48
C TYR A 163 0.55 -0.54 9.89
N ARG A 164 1.01 0.18 8.87
CA ARG A 164 2.31 -0.07 8.24
C ARG A 164 3.47 0.08 9.21
N PHE A 165 3.44 1.12 10.02
CA PHE A 165 4.48 1.39 11.00
C PHE A 165 4.58 0.29 12.05
N ILE A 166 3.46 -0.07 12.68
CA ILE A 166 3.40 -1.12 13.71
C ILE A 166 3.73 -2.49 13.12
N GLN A 167 3.26 -2.80 11.92
CA GLN A 167 3.58 -4.04 11.22
C GLN A 167 5.09 -4.21 11.01
N GLN A 168 5.80 -3.17 10.57
CA GLN A 168 7.23 -3.26 10.37
C GLN A 168 8.00 -3.33 11.69
N LEU A 169 7.52 -2.59 12.70
CA LEU A 169 8.07 -2.69 14.05
C LEU A 169 7.94 -4.12 14.60
N ALA A 170 6.75 -4.72 14.48
CA ALA A 170 6.48 -6.09 14.91
C ALA A 170 7.35 -7.12 14.16
N CYS A 171 7.39 -7.02 12.83
CA CYS A 171 8.16 -7.93 11.98
C CYS A 171 9.65 -7.95 12.37
N LEU A 172 10.30 -6.79 12.47
CA LEU A 172 11.71 -6.70 12.81
C LEU A 172 11.99 -7.08 14.28
N TYR A 173 11.14 -6.64 15.20
CA TYR A 173 11.28 -6.99 16.62
C TYR A 173 11.17 -8.50 16.83
N ASN A 174 10.19 -9.15 16.18
CA ASN A 174 10.03 -10.61 16.22
C ASN A 174 11.14 -11.37 15.47
N ALA A 175 11.83 -10.70 14.54
CA ALA A 175 13.06 -11.21 13.92
C ALA A 175 14.28 -11.09 14.86
N GLY A 176 14.11 -10.54 16.07
CA GLY A 176 15.17 -10.40 17.07
C GLY A 176 15.99 -9.10 16.95
N VAL A 177 15.54 -8.15 16.14
CA VAL A 177 16.20 -6.86 16.00
C VAL A 177 15.86 -5.97 17.20
N PRO A 178 16.83 -5.33 17.87
CA PRO A 178 16.55 -4.41 18.96
C PRO A 178 15.58 -3.29 18.55
N VAL A 179 14.67 -2.91 19.44
CA VAL A 179 13.61 -1.93 19.14
C VAL A 179 14.16 -0.59 18.65
N LEU A 180 15.29 -0.14 19.19
CA LEU A 180 15.92 1.13 18.80
C LEU A 180 16.48 1.11 17.37
N ASP A 181 16.87 -0.06 16.86
CA ASP A 181 17.35 -0.24 15.49
C ASP A 181 16.19 -0.44 14.51
N THR A 182 15.08 -0.98 14.99
CA THR A 182 13.84 -1.19 14.21
C THR A 182 13.11 0.11 13.92
N LEU A 183 13.04 1.03 14.88
CA LEU A 183 12.28 2.27 14.80
C LEU A 183 12.65 3.16 13.60
N PRO A 184 13.93 3.44 13.29
CA PRO A 184 14.29 4.24 12.13
C PRO A 184 13.81 3.63 10.80
N ILE A 185 13.83 2.29 10.71
CA ILE A 185 13.37 1.56 9.53
C ILE A 185 11.85 1.69 9.40
N ALA A 186 11.12 1.42 10.47
CA ALA A 186 9.66 1.55 10.51
C ALA A 186 9.22 3.01 10.19
N VAL A 187 9.88 4.01 10.73
CA VAL A 187 9.62 5.43 10.43
C VAL A 187 9.89 5.75 8.96
N SER A 188 10.93 5.17 8.36
CA SER A 188 11.28 5.42 6.95
C SER A 188 10.20 4.93 5.96
N SER A 189 9.35 4.00 6.38
CA SER A 189 8.24 3.49 5.58
C SER A 189 7.04 4.43 5.50
N CYS A 190 6.98 5.43 6.38
CA CYS A 190 5.90 6.40 6.41
C CYS A 190 5.97 7.34 5.21
N ASP A 191 4.87 7.51 4.50
CA ASP A 191 4.81 8.36 3.32
C ASP A 191 4.66 9.85 3.70
N SER A 192 4.10 10.16 4.88
CA SER A 192 3.91 11.53 5.38
C SER A 192 5.15 12.07 6.09
N ALA A 193 5.58 13.28 5.72
CA ALA A 193 6.67 13.99 6.40
C ALA A 193 6.32 14.35 7.85
N LEU A 194 5.04 14.71 8.08
CA LEU A 194 4.52 15.04 9.40
C LEU A 194 4.59 13.84 10.36
N LEU A 195 4.18 12.66 9.89
CA LEU A 195 4.23 11.43 10.68
C LEU A 195 5.67 10.98 10.92
N ARG A 196 6.54 11.06 9.93
CA ARG A 196 7.96 10.76 10.10
C ARG A 196 8.61 11.64 11.16
N SER A 197 8.37 12.95 11.11
CA SER A 197 8.88 13.88 12.12
C SER A 197 8.35 13.59 13.53
N ARG A 198 7.08 13.17 13.63
CA ARG A 198 6.46 12.82 14.92
C ARG A 198 7.00 11.50 15.46
N TRP A 199 7.05 10.45 14.65
CA TRP A 199 7.45 9.11 15.09
C TRP A 199 8.96 8.94 15.22
N SER A 200 9.78 9.77 14.56
CA SER A 200 11.23 9.78 14.81
C SER A 200 11.59 10.13 16.27
N LYS A 201 10.72 10.83 16.99
CA LYS A 201 10.91 11.18 18.39
C LYS A 201 10.73 9.99 19.36
N ILE A 202 10.09 8.91 18.91
CA ILE A 202 9.87 7.68 19.71
C ILE A 202 11.22 7.12 20.16
N SER A 203 12.22 7.05 19.27
CA SER A 203 13.54 6.53 19.60
C SER A 203 14.25 7.39 20.67
N THR A 204 14.02 8.70 20.67
CA THR A 204 14.57 9.60 21.67
C THR A 204 13.90 9.38 23.03
N ALA A 205 12.57 9.28 23.08
CA ALA A 205 11.84 9.01 24.32
C ALA A 205 12.25 7.68 24.96
N ILE A 206 12.46 6.63 24.17
CA ILE A 206 12.94 5.34 24.69
C ILE A 206 14.38 5.45 25.23
N ARG A 207 15.27 6.19 24.57
CA ARG A 207 16.64 6.43 25.07
C ARG A 207 16.66 7.24 26.37
N GLU A 208 15.65 8.09 26.56
CA GLU A 208 15.45 8.88 27.79
C GLU A 208 14.81 8.07 28.92
N GLY A 209 14.49 6.78 28.69
CA GLY A 209 13.99 5.87 29.71
C GLY A 209 12.49 5.61 29.69
N SER A 210 11.75 6.14 28.72
CA SER A 210 10.33 5.79 28.54
C SER A 210 10.18 4.35 28.10
N GLY A 211 9.11 3.66 28.56
CA GLY A 211 8.73 2.37 28.02
C GLY A 211 8.38 2.44 26.53
N VAL A 212 8.53 1.32 25.83
CA VAL A 212 8.22 1.25 24.40
C VAL A 212 6.75 1.58 24.13
N SER A 213 5.84 0.98 24.90
CA SER A 213 4.39 1.22 24.80
C SER A 213 4.03 2.68 25.05
N GLU A 214 4.62 3.27 26.07
CA GLU A 214 4.39 4.67 26.44
C GLU A 214 4.90 5.63 25.36
N ALA A 215 6.12 5.44 24.87
CA ALA A 215 6.70 6.26 23.81
C ALA A 215 5.88 6.18 22.51
N LEU A 216 5.39 5.00 22.14
CA LEU A 216 4.50 4.81 20.99
C LEU A 216 3.16 5.55 21.16
N HIS A 217 2.57 5.51 22.35
CA HIS A 217 1.32 6.18 22.67
C HIS A 217 1.45 7.71 22.70
N GLN A 218 2.47 8.24 23.36
CA GLN A 218 2.75 9.69 23.45
C GLN A 218 2.90 10.33 22.06
N HIS A 219 3.48 9.59 21.11
CA HIS A 219 3.65 10.05 19.73
C HIS A 219 2.50 9.62 18.79
N ALA A 220 1.37 9.15 19.36
CA ALA A 220 0.16 8.71 18.64
C ALA A 220 0.40 7.63 17.58
N ALA A 221 1.40 6.79 17.78
CA ALA A 221 1.58 5.57 17.03
C ALA A 221 0.62 4.45 17.52
N LEU A 222 0.18 4.50 18.78
CA LEU A 222 -0.89 3.68 19.36
C LEU A 222 -2.06 4.55 19.80
N ASP A 223 -3.28 3.98 19.74
CA ASP A 223 -4.45 4.51 20.45
C ASP A 223 -4.54 3.90 21.86
N ASP A 224 -5.52 4.29 22.66
CA ASP A 224 -5.67 3.82 24.03
C ASP A 224 -5.79 2.29 24.12
N THR A 225 -6.51 1.67 23.19
CA THR A 225 -6.65 0.21 23.12
C THR A 225 -5.33 -0.46 22.76
N GLY A 226 -4.62 0.05 21.76
CA GLY A 226 -3.31 -0.45 21.36
C GLY A 226 -2.26 -0.25 22.46
N TYR A 227 -2.33 0.89 23.16
CA TYR A 227 -1.46 1.13 24.31
C TYR A 227 -1.68 0.09 25.41
N ALA A 228 -2.92 -0.15 25.85
CA ALA A 228 -3.21 -1.12 26.89
C ALA A 228 -2.71 -2.53 26.51
N LEU A 229 -2.90 -2.93 25.24
CA LEU A 229 -2.43 -4.20 24.71
C LEU A 229 -0.91 -4.32 24.74
N VAL A 230 -0.22 -3.34 24.13
CA VAL A 230 1.24 -3.36 24.01
C VAL A 230 1.93 -3.17 25.37
N HIS A 231 1.36 -2.34 26.26
CA HIS A 231 1.85 -2.15 27.62
C HIS A 231 1.79 -3.46 28.45
N SER A 232 0.68 -4.19 28.35
CA SER A 232 0.57 -5.50 28.98
C SER A 232 1.63 -6.48 28.46
N GLY A 233 1.90 -6.47 27.15
CA GLY A 233 2.96 -7.28 26.54
C GLY A 233 4.35 -6.89 26.98
N GLU A 234 4.61 -5.59 27.09
CA GLU A 234 5.89 -5.05 27.57
C GLU A 234 6.15 -5.48 29.02
N ALA A 235 5.16 -5.32 29.90
CA ALA A 235 5.25 -5.72 31.30
C ALA A 235 5.44 -7.23 31.52
N SER A 236 4.88 -8.06 30.62
CA SER A 236 4.99 -9.53 30.69
C SER A 236 6.14 -10.12 29.89
N GLY A 237 6.98 -9.29 29.22
CA GLY A 237 8.05 -9.76 28.32
C GLY A 237 7.55 -10.36 27.00
N ARG A 238 6.28 -10.14 26.62
CA ARG A 238 5.64 -10.67 25.41
C ARG A 238 5.34 -9.56 24.39
N LEU A 239 6.19 -8.53 24.35
CA LEU A 239 6.02 -7.35 23.52
C LEU A 239 5.80 -7.69 22.04
N GLY A 240 6.59 -8.64 21.48
CA GLY A 240 6.47 -9.04 20.08
C GLY A 240 5.12 -9.63 19.74
N GLU A 241 4.58 -10.50 20.59
CA GLU A 241 3.26 -11.09 20.40
C GLU A 241 2.14 -10.04 20.44
N MET A 242 2.25 -9.06 21.33
CA MET A 242 1.26 -8.00 21.45
C MET A 242 1.37 -7.00 20.29
N LEU A 243 2.56 -6.74 19.77
CA LEU A 243 2.73 -5.98 18.52
C LEU A 243 2.09 -6.69 17.32
N ASP A 244 2.19 -8.02 17.21
CA ASP A 244 1.52 -8.80 16.18
C ASP A 244 -0.01 -8.74 16.34
N HIS A 245 -0.51 -8.77 17.58
CA HIS A 245 -1.94 -8.61 17.87
C HIS A 245 -2.44 -7.22 17.45
N GLU A 246 -1.69 -6.18 17.78
CA GLU A 246 -2.02 -4.80 17.38
C GLU A 246 -1.97 -4.63 15.86
N THR A 247 -1.00 -5.24 15.19
CA THR A 247 -0.91 -5.27 13.74
C THR A 247 -2.16 -5.87 13.11
N ARG A 248 -2.63 -7.03 13.60
CA ARG A 248 -3.87 -7.65 13.11
C ARG A 248 -5.09 -6.77 13.35
N ARG A 249 -5.22 -6.16 14.53
CA ARG A 249 -6.31 -5.24 14.87
C ARG A 249 -6.36 -4.04 13.92
N LEU A 250 -5.23 -3.38 13.72
CA LEU A 250 -5.13 -2.24 12.79
C LEU A 250 -5.38 -2.66 11.34
N GLY A 251 -4.90 -3.83 10.94
CA GLY A 251 -5.12 -4.41 9.61
C GLY A 251 -6.58 -4.67 9.33
N GLN A 252 -7.34 -5.20 10.31
CA GLN A 252 -8.80 -5.37 10.20
C GLN A 252 -9.50 -4.02 9.99
N GLY A 253 -9.12 -2.98 10.73
CA GLY A 253 -9.66 -1.63 10.56
C GLY A 253 -9.39 -1.06 9.15
N VAL A 254 -8.21 -1.29 8.62
CA VAL A 254 -7.83 -0.90 7.24
C VAL A 254 -8.66 -1.70 6.21
N ALA A 255 -8.82 -3.01 6.41
CA ALA A 255 -9.61 -3.86 5.52
C ALA A 255 -11.08 -3.43 5.45
N LEU A 256 -11.72 -3.15 6.58
CA LEU A 256 -13.10 -2.67 6.65
C LEU A 256 -13.29 -1.34 5.90
N TRP A 257 -12.35 -0.42 6.05
CA TRP A 257 -12.39 0.83 5.30
C TRP A 257 -12.21 0.62 3.79
N GLN A 258 -11.30 -0.26 3.41
CA GLN A 258 -11.09 -0.64 2.01
C GLN A 258 -12.33 -1.30 1.40
N GLU A 259 -13.01 -2.18 2.13
CA GLU A 259 -14.28 -2.78 1.71
C GLU A 259 -15.37 -1.73 1.56
N GLY A 260 -15.47 -0.80 2.50
CA GLY A 260 -16.38 0.35 2.40
C GLY A 260 -16.16 1.15 1.11
N LEU A 261 -14.92 1.45 0.72
CA LEU A 261 -14.63 2.11 -0.55
C LEU A 261 -15.09 1.29 -1.75
N VAL A 262 -14.85 -0.02 -1.76
CA VAL A 262 -15.25 -0.92 -2.83
C VAL A 262 -16.77 -0.94 -3.00
N ASP A 263 -17.54 -0.77 -1.92
CA ASP A 263 -19.00 -0.75 -1.94
C ASP A 263 -19.59 0.62 -2.32
N TRP A 264 -18.95 1.72 -1.90
CA TRP A 264 -19.45 3.08 -2.14
C TRP A 264 -19.07 3.62 -3.52
N LEU A 265 -17.89 3.29 -4.06
CA LEU A 265 -17.46 3.79 -5.37
C LEU A 265 -18.45 3.47 -6.51
N PRO A 266 -18.99 2.26 -6.66
CA PRO A 266 -19.99 1.98 -7.68
C PRO A 266 -21.27 2.80 -7.51
N ARG A 267 -21.75 2.99 -6.26
CA ARG A 267 -22.92 3.80 -5.96
C ARG A 267 -22.74 5.26 -6.39
N LEU A 268 -21.58 5.84 -6.12
CA LEU A 268 -21.23 7.19 -6.58
C LEU A 268 -21.16 7.27 -8.11
N ALA A 269 -20.64 6.23 -8.77
CA ALA A 269 -20.62 6.16 -10.22
C ALA A 269 -22.03 6.13 -10.82
N TYR A 270 -22.97 5.34 -10.26
CA TYR A 270 -24.37 5.33 -10.69
C TYR A 270 -25.05 6.67 -10.44
N LEU A 271 -24.81 7.33 -9.32
CA LEU A 271 -25.36 8.64 -9.01
C LEU A 271 -24.87 9.69 -10.00
N LEU A 272 -23.59 9.62 -10.40
CA LEU A 272 -23.01 10.50 -11.42
C LEU A 272 -23.64 10.25 -12.79
N VAL A 273 -23.91 9.00 -13.17
CA VAL A 273 -24.66 8.67 -14.40
C VAL A 273 -26.05 9.28 -14.37
N LEU A 274 -26.77 9.12 -13.25
CA LEU A 274 -28.13 9.65 -13.08
C LEU A 274 -28.15 11.19 -13.19
N LEU A 275 -27.19 11.87 -12.55
CA LEU A 275 -27.05 13.32 -12.63
C LEU A 275 -26.75 13.80 -14.06
N LEU A 276 -25.89 13.10 -14.79
CA LEU A 276 -25.60 13.39 -16.19
C LEU A 276 -26.83 13.19 -17.09
N LEU A 277 -27.68 12.20 -16.79
CA LEU A 277 -28.93 11.98 -17.51
C LEU A 277 -29.97 13.07 -17.22
N LEU A 278 -30.06 13.54 -15.97
CA LEU A 278 -31.00 14.58 -15.56
C LEU A 278 -30.59 16.01 -15.97
N SER A 279 -29.30 16.25 -16.19
CA SER A 279 -28.76 17.57 -16.58
C SER A 279 -28.95 17.88 -18.07
N ARG A 280 -29.53 16.95 -18.83
CA ARG A 280 -29.87 17.09 -20.26
C ARG A 280 -31.38 17.11 -20.49
#